data_4f6073c8bbf5f1f5f98e0735d9d4e04a
#
_entry.id   4f6073c8bbf5f1f5f98e0735d9d4e04a
#
_cell.length_a   1.000
_cell.length_b   1.000
_cell.length_c   1.000
_cell.angle_alpha   90.00
_cell.angle_beta   90.00
_cell.angle_gamma   90.00
#
_symmetry.space_group_name_H-M   'P 1'
#
loop_
_entity.id
_entity.type
_entity.pdbx_description
1 polymer ?
#
loop_
_entity_poly.entity_id
_entity_poly.type
_entity_poly.pdbx_seq_one_letter_code
_entity_poly.pdbx_strand_id
1 'polypeptide(L)'
;MQIQWYPGHMAKARRMLAENLKLIDAVVEILDARAPIATRNPDFDSLFAAKRRVVLLNKSDLADPAATRAFLKVYEGMGFRALSMTATNSQKKGAAVELLQQAVRDEVERLEKKGVKKTVRILVAGIPNVGKSTFINRLAGSNRAQVGDRPGVTKGKQWVKVSPYLELMDTPGLLWPKLSDPLLARHLAYIGSIKDDIMDVEQLAGQLLAELMGLCPEALQARYKKLEPGMEPGALLEGVCRGRGFLLPGGVLDTERAARIVLDEFRGGKIGRVTLDDPRYERQDADGQADS
;
A
#
# COMPACT_ATOMS: atom_id res chain seq x y z
N MET A 1 -7.95 19.44 2.08
CA MET A 1 -7.62 19.04 3.47
C MET A 1 -6.10 18.93 3.58
N GLN A 2 -5.41 19.72 4.39
CA GLN A 2 -3.97 19.58 4.58
C GLN A 2 -3.74 18.64 5.78
N ILE A 3 -3.34 17.41 5.52
CA ILE A 3 -3.02 16.45 6.58
C ILE A 3 -1.54 16.63 6.92
N GLN A 4 -1.23 17.24 8.07
CA GLN A 4 0.12 17.28 8.61
C GLN A 4 0.36 16.04 9.47
N TRP A 5 1.13 15.12 8.94
CA TRP A 5 1.58 13.93 9.66
C TRP A 5 2.85 14.24 10.45
N TYR A 6 2.92 13.85 11.72
CA TYR A 6 3.96 14.18 12.73
C TYR A 6 5.40 14.25 12.17
N PRO A 7 5.99 15.45 12.02
CA PRO A 7 7.29 15.63 11.37
C PRO A 7 8.47 14.93 12.08
N GLY A 8 8.45 14.84 13.40
CA GLY A 8 9.58 14.31 14.19
C GLY A 8 9.85 12.81 14.04
N HIS A 9 8.79 12.00 13.95
CA HIS A 9 8.94 10.55 13.76
C HIS A 9 9.40 10.21 12.35
N MET A 10 9.02 10.99 11.36
CA MET A 10 9.38 10.77 9.95
C MET A 10 10.82 11.16 9.67
N ALA A 11 11.28 12.30 10.19
CA ALA A 11 12.68 12.69 10.09
C ALA A 11 13.62 11.64 10.71
N LYS A 12 13.24 11.09 11.88
CA LYS A 12 13.97 10.02 12.53
C LYS A 12 13.99 8.72 11.69
N ALA A 13 12.84 8.33 11.14
CA ALA A 13 12.72 7.14 10.30
C ALA A 13 13.50 7.30 8.99
N ARG A 14 13.43 8.47 8.33
CA ARG A 14 14.22 8.79 7.12
C ARG A 14 15.72 8.73 7.41
N ARG A 15 16.20 9.32 8.51
CA ARG A 15 17.60 9.24 8.94
C ARG A 15 18.02 7.79 9.17
N MET A 16 17.22 7.02 9.90
CA MET A 16 17.47 5.60 10.14
C MET A 16 17.58 4.81 8.84
N LEU A 17 16.73 5.08 7.83
CA LEU A 17 16.81 4.45 6.52
C LEU A 17 18.13 4.82 5.83
N ALA A 18 18.47 6.11 5.76
CA ALA A 18 19.68 6.58 5.11
C ALA A 18 20.97 5.97 5.72
N GLU A 19 21.03 5.88 7.06
CA GLU A 19 22.16 5.26 7.77
C GLU A 19 22.31 3.75 7.45
N ASN A 20 21.19 3.05 7.24
CA ASN A 20 21.22 1.61 6.97
C ASN A 20 21.42 1.28 5.49
N LEU A 21 21.21 2.22 4.57
CA LEU A 21 21.38 1.97 3.13
C LEU A 21 22.76 1.45 2.74
N LYS A 22 23.80 1.80 3.47
CA LYS A 22 25.16 1.27 3.24
C LYS A 22 25.26 -0.23 3.40
N LEU A 23 24.39 -0.83 4.20
CA LEU A 23 24.35 -2.27 4.48
C LEU A 23 23.40 -3.04 3.56
N ILE A 24 22.65 -2.34 2.71
CA ILE A 24 21.55 -2.86 1.88
C ILE A 24 22.04 -3.07 0.44
N ASP A 25 21.72 -4.22 -0.10
CA ASP A 25 22.04 -4.60 -1.48
C ASP A 25 20.92 -4.23 -2.45
N ALA A 26 19.66 -4.40 -2.01
CA ALA A 26 18.49 -4.01 -2.79
C ALA A 26 17.34 -3.53 -1.88
N VAL A 27 16.39 -2.83 -2.46
CA VAL A 27 15.17 -2.36 -1.79
C VAL A 27 13.97 -3.03 -2.44
N VAL A 28 13.07 -3.58 -1.64
CA VAL A 28 11.73 -3.95 -2.08
C VAL A 28 10.74 -2.92 -1.56
N GLU A 29 10.10 -2.23 -2.48
CA GLU A 29 9.03 -1.28 -2.18
C GLU A 29 7.69 -2.01 -2.27
N ILE A 30 6.93 -2.00 -1.17
CA ILE A 30 5.62 -2.64 -1.10
C ILE A 30 4.55 -1.57 -1.23
N LEU A 31 3.72 -1.71 -2.26
CA LEU A 31 2.57 -0.88 -2.56
C LEU A 31 1.28 -1.67 -2.31
N ASP A 32 0.18 -0.98 -2.03
CA ASP A 32 -1.16 -1.58 -2.00
C ASP A 32 -1.72 -1.60 -3.43
N ALA A 33 -2.05 -2.77 -3.95
CA ALA A 33 -2.55 -2.93 -5.32
C ALA A 33 -3.89 -2.22 -5.59
N ARG A 34 -4.62 -1.80 -4.53
CA ARG A 34 -5.84 -1.00 -4.64
C ARG A 34 -5.58 0.47 -4.93
N ALA A 35 -4.40 0.97 -4.56
CA ALA A 35 -4.00 2.36 -4.76
C ALA A 35 -2.47 2.46 -4.97
N PRO A 36 -1.95 1.95 -6.11
CA PRO A 36 -0.51 1.85 -6.35
C PRO A 36 0.19 3.21 -6.41
N ILE A 37 -0.44 4.23 -7.02
CA ILE A 37 0.11 5.60 -7.10
C ILE A 37 0.10 6.23 -5.71
N ALA A 38 -1.06 6.22 -5.04
CA ALA A 38 -1.20 6.82 -3.72
C ALA A 38 -0.27 6.18 -2.67
N THR A 39 0.09 4.90 -2.83
CA THR A 39 0.96 4.20 -1.88
C THR A 39 2.46 4.25 -2.23
N ARG A 40 2.81 4.78 -3.40
CA ARG A 40 4.19 5.00 -3.81
C ARG A 40 4.72 6.29 -3.18
N ASN A 41 5.77 6.17 -2.36
CA ASN A 41 6.37 7.34 -1.71
C ASN A 41 7.37 8.03 -2.65
N PRO A 42 7.11 9.26 -3.11
CA PRO A 42 7.98 9.95 -4.05
C PRO A 42 9.40 10.22 -3.50
N ASP A 43 9.56 10.34 -2.18
CA ASP A 43 10.88 10.49 -1.54
C ASP A 43 11.79 9.29 -1.79
N PHE A 44 11.23 8.12 -2.10
CA PHE A 44 12.01 6.89 -2.31
C PHE A 44 12.80 6.90 -3.62
N ASP A 45 12.39 7.68 -4.61
CA ASP A 45 13.12 7.78 -5.86
C ASP A 45 14.49 8.43 -5.64
N SER A 46 14.57 9.49 -4.87
CA SER A 46 15.83 10.13 -4.49
C SER A 46 16.60 9.32 -3.43
N LEU A 47 15.89 8.80 -2.42
CA LEU A 47 16.51 8.07 -1.30
C LEU A 47 17.19 6.78 -1.74
N PHE A 48 16.59 6.08 -2.69
CA PHE A 48 17.05 4.76 -3.16
C PHE A 48 17.63 4.79 -4.58
N ALA A 49 17.96 5.98 -5.14
CA ALA A 49 18.46 6.12 -6.50
C ALA A 49 19.68 5.23 -6.80
N ALA A 50 20.59 5.05 -5.84
CA ALA A 50 21.79 4.21 -5.99
C ALA A 50 21.55 2.73 -5.68
N LYS A 51 20.31 2.28 -5.45
CA LYS A 51 19.98 0.91 -5.06
C LYS A 51 19.15 0.20 -6.13
N ARG A 52 19.36 -1.10 -6.27
CA ARG A 52 18.45 -1.94 -7.04
C ARG A 52 17.09 -1.96 -6.36
N ARG A 53 16.02 -1.69 -7.12
CA ARG A 53 14.66 -1.64 -6.58
C ARG A 53 13.78 -2.69 -7.20
N VAL A 54 12.92 -3.26 -6.37
CA VAL A 54 11.85 -4.18 -6.74
C VAL A 54 10.54 -3.60 -6.24
N VAL A 55 9.49 -3.62 -7.05
CA VAL A 55 8.15 -3.17 -6.67
C VAL A 55 7.25 -4.39 -6.44
N LEU A 56 6.57 -4.44 -5.31
CA LEU A 56 5.58 -5.46 -4.99
C LEU A 56 4.20 -4.83 -4.82
N LEU A 57 3.25 -5.18 -5.69
CA LEU A 57 1.85 -4.85 -5.54
C LEU A 57 1.21 -5.89 -4.61
N ASN A 58 1.13 -5.56 -3.32
CA ASN A 58 0.52 -6.43 -2.31
C ASN A 58 -1.01 -6.24 -2.24
N LYS A 59 -1.71 -7.17 -1.59
CA LYS A 59 -3.17 -7.22 -1.49
C LYS A 59 -3.86 -7.31 -2.87
N SER A 60 -3.20 -7.97 -3.82
CA SER A 60 -3.70 -8.11 -5.19
C SER A 60 -5.00 -8.94 -5.29
N ASP A 61 -5.37 -9.64 -4.23
CA ASP A 61 -6.66 -10.30 -4.04
C ASP A 61 -7.83 -9.32 -3.84
N LEU A 62 -7.55 -8.10 -3.38
CA LEU A 62 -8.52 -7.03 -3.12
C LEU A 62 -8.62 -6.02 -4.28
N ALA A 63 -7.68 -6.05 -5.22
CA ALA A 63 -7.56 -5.10 -6.31
C ALA A 63 -8.12 -5.65 -7.63
N ASP A 64 -8.47 -4.76 -8.55
CA ASP A 64 -8.87 -5.14 -9.90
C ASP A 64 -7.73 -5.86 -10.64
N PRO A 65 -7.96 -7.04 -11.23
CA PRO A 65 -6.92 -7.81 -11.90
C PRO A 65 -6.37 -7.15 -13.16
N ALA A 66 -7.20 -6.41 -13.91
CA ALA A 66 -6.77 -5.74 -15.14
C ALA A 66 -5.91 -4.52 -14.80
N ALA A 67 -6.33 -3.70 -13.85
CA ALA A 67 -5.55 -2.58 -13.33
C ALA A 67 -4.23 -3.06 -12.72
N THR A 68 -4.25 -4.14 -11.92
CA THR A 68 -3.02 -4.73 -11.34
C THR A 68 -2.02 -5.12 -12.44
N ARG A 69 -2.47 -5.78 -13.53
CA ARG A 69 -1.59 -6.12 -14.66
C ARG A 69 -1.07 -4.88 -15.40
N ALA A 70 -1.89 -3.85 -15.53
CA ALA A 70 -1.48 -2.60 -16.17
C ALA A 70 -0.40 -1.89 -15.35
N PHE A 71 -0.54 -1.79 -14.02
CA PHE A 71 0.47 -1.23 -13.14
C PHE A 71 1.79 -2.01 -13.14
N LEU A 72 1.75 -3.35 -13.20
CA LEU A 72 2.98 -4.14 -13.34
C LEU A 72 3.75 -3.73 -14.61
N LYS A 73 3.06 -3.59 -15.75
CA LYS A 73 3.68 -3.15 -17.00
C LYS A 73 4.23 -1.72 -16.92
N VAL A 74 3.55 -0.83 -16.21
CA VAL A 74 4.03 0.55 -15.99
C VAL A 74 5.34 0.51 -15.19
N TYR A 75 5.40 -0.20 -14.06
CA TYR A 75 6.61 -0.27 -13.25
C TYR A 75 7.74 -1.01 -13.96
N GLU A 76 7.46 -2.04 -14.73
CA GLU A 76 8.45 -2.70 -15.62
C GLU A 76 8.98 -1.74 -16.68
N GLY A 77 8.11 -0.93 -17.28
CA GLY A 77 8.50 0.13 -18.23
C GLY A 77 9.37 1.23 -17.63
N MET A 78 9.23 1.49 -16.32
CA MET A 78 10.10 2.38 -15.55
C MET A 78 11.44 1.72 -15.14
N GLY A 79 11.69 0.48 -15.56
CA GLY A 79 12.91 -0.27 -15.26
C GLY A 79 12.92 -1.02 -13.94
N PHE A 80 11.78 -1.06 -13.21
CA PHE A 80 11.68 -1.87 -12.00
C PHE A 80 11.36 -3.34 -12.32
N ARG A 81 11.87 -4.25 -11.53
CA ARG A 81 11.29 -5.60 -11.45
C ARG A 81 10.03 -5.53 -10.61
N ALA A 82 8.92 -6.04 -11.11
CA ALA A 82 7.63 -5.93 -10.43
C ALA A 82 6.92 -7.28 -10.29
N LEU A 83 6.17 -7.45 -9.20
CA LEU A 83 5.35 -8.63 -8.94
C LEU A 83 4.09 -8.23 -8.17
N SER A 84 2.96 -8.84 -8.49
CA SER A 84 1.75 -8.75 -7.67
C SER A 84 1.62 -9.97 -6.77
N MET A 85 1.26 -9.75 -5.50
CA MET A 85 1.05 -10.85 -4.55
C MET A 85 0.01 -10.52 -3.48
N THR A 86 -0.37 -11.54 -2.74
CA THR A 86 -1.16 -11.46 -1.52
C THR A 86 -0.31 -12.00 -0.38
N ALA A 87 0.23 -11.13 0.47
CA ALA A 87 1.17 -11.52 1.53
C ALA A 87 0.55 -12.47 2.57
N THR A 88 -0.78 -12.49 2.71
CA THR A 88 -1.52 -13.44 3.55
C THR A 88 -1.59 -14.85 2.95
N ASN A 89 -1.32 -14.99 1.64
CA ASN A 89 -1.35 -16.25 0.92
C ASN A 89 0.09 -16.72 0.57
N SER A 90 0.33 -18.03 0.60
CA SER A 90 1.65 -18.63 0.30
C SER A 90 1.92 -18.87 -1.19
N GLN A 91 0.91 -18.75 -2.06
CA GLN A 91 0.99 -19.14 -3.47
C GLN A 91 2.16 -18.51 -4.24
N LYS A 92 2.47 -17.24 -4.00
CA LYS A 92 3.55 -16.52 -4.70
C LYS A 92 4.83 -16.33 -3.86
N LYS A 93 4.97 -17.04 -2.73
CA LYS A 93 6.16 -16.94 -1.87
C LYS A 93 7.44 -17.26 -2.66
N GLY A 94 7.47 -18.36 -3.41
CA GLY A 94 8.62 -18.75 -4.24
C GLY A 94 8.97 -17.69 -5.27
N ALA A 95 7.98 -17.20 -6.02
CA ALA A 95 8.16 -16.15 -7.02
C ALA A 95 8.71 -14.83 -6.42
N ALA A 96 8.25 -14.47 -5.22
CA ALA A 96 8.78 -13.29 -4.53
C ALA A 96 10.24 -13.47 -4.12
N VAL A 97 10.62 -14.63 -3.56
CA VAL A 97 12.02 -14.93 -3.22
C VAL A 97 12.89 -14.93 -4.48
N GLU A 98 12.45 -15.56 -5.55
CA GLU A 98 13.16 -15.58 -6.82
C GLU A 98 13.37 -14.17 -7.39
N LEU A 99 12.32 -13.33 -7.39
CA LEU A 99 12.42 -11.95 -7.85
C LEU A 99 13.47 -11.15 -7.05
N LEU A 100 13.50 -11.32 -5.72
CA LEU A 100 14.48 -10.68 -4.86
C LEU A 100 15.91 -11.17 -5.13
N GLN A 101 16.09 -12.47 -5.35
CA GLN A 101 17.39 -13.06 -5.72
C GLN A 101 17.86 -12.59 -7.09
N GLN A 102 16.97 -12.55 -8.08
CA GLN A 102 17.28 -12.04 -9.42
C GLN A 102 17.71 -10.56 -9.40
N ALA A 103 17.13 -9.75 -8.51
CA ALA A 103 17.48 -8.34 -8.39
C ALA A 103 18.94 -8.11 -7.97
N VAL A 104 19.56 -9.07 -7.29
CA VAL A 104 20.95 -8.97 -6.79
C VAL A 104 21.89 -9.99 -7.40
N ARG A 105 21.44 -10.78 -8.38
CA ARG A 105 22.20 -11.90 -8.98
C ARG A 105 23.61 -11.49 -9.40
N ASP A 106 23.73 -10.43 -10.20
CA ASP A 106 25.03 -10.00 -10.74
C ASP A 106 26.04 -9.68 -9.64
N GLU A 107 25.56 -9.10 -8.54
CA GLU A 107 26.40 -8.75 -7.38
C GLU A 107 26.85 -9.99 -6.63
N VAL A 108 25.94 -10.95 -6.44
CA VAL A 108 26.23 -12.23 -5.77
C VAL A 108 27.23 -13.03 -6.60
N GLU A 109 27.01 -13.20 -7.90
CA GLU A 109 27.92 -13.92 -8.81
C GLU A 109 29.32 -13.28 -8.86
N ARG A 110 29.38 -11.92 -8.86
CA ARG A 110 30.65 -11.19 -8.82
C ARG A 110 31.45 -11.49 -7.55
N LEU A 111 30.78 -11.59 -6.41
CA LEU A 111 31.42 -11.87 -5.14
C LEU A 111 31.81 -13.34 -4.98
N GLU A 112 30.97 -14.25 -5.46
CA GLU A 112 31.26 -15.69 -5.49
C GLU A 112 32.52 -16.00 -6.33
N LYS A 113 32.67 -15.35 -7.49
CA LYS A 113 33.89 -15.45 -8.32
C LYS A 113 35.16 -15.00 -7.58
N LYS A 114 35.01 -14.15 -6.55
CA LYS A 114 36.09 -13.71 -5.66
C LYS A 114 36.24 -14.57 -4.39
N GLY A 115 35.50 -15.68 -4.32
CA GLY A 115 35.51 -16.57 -3.13
C GLY A 115 34.77 -16.01 -1.91
N VAL A 116 34.01 -14.92 -2.06
CA VAL A 116 33.30 -14.27 -0.95
C VAL A 116 31.87 -14.77 -0.90
N LYS A 117 31.50 -15.50 0.17
CA LYS A 117 30.10 -15.86 0.47
C LYS A 117 29.43 -14.68 1.16
N LYS A 118 28.47 -14.04 0.49
CA LYS A 118 27.74 -12.88 1.01
C LYS A 118 26.30 -13.22 1.35
N THR A 119 25.85 -12.78 2.53
CA THR A 119 24.41 -12.73 2.84
C THR A 119 23.81 -11.49 2.19
N VAL A 120 22.83 -11.68 1.34
CA VAL A 120 22.07 -10.61 0.70
C VAL A 120 21.15 -9.94 1.70
N ARG A 121 21.21 -8.61 1.77
CA ARG A 121 20.42 -7.78 2.68
C ARG A 121 19.47 -6.90 1.90
N ILE A 122 18.18 -7.10 2.11
CA ILE A 122 17.13 -6.37 1.42
C ILE A 122 16.33 -5.54 2.40
N LEU A 123 16.20 -4.25 2.11
CA LEU A 123 15.34 -3.34 2.82
C LEU A 123 13.89 -3.52 2.35
N VAL A 124 12.94 -3.67 3.26
CA VAL A 124 11.52 -3.65 2.97
C VAL A 124 10.96 -2.27 3.28
N ALA A 125 10.68 -1.51 2.23
CA ALA A 125 10.19 -0.14 2.31
C ALA A 125 8.69 -0.05 1.92
N GLY A 126 8.05 1.04 2.27
CA GLY A 126 6.66 1.35 1.93
C GLY A 126 5.97 2.13 3.03
N ILE A 127 4.81 2.67 2.74
CA ILE A 127 3.99 3.45 3.67
C ILE A 127 3.36 2.54 4.75
N PRO A 128 2.69 3.11 5.77
CA PRO A 128 1.96 2.30 6.75
C PRO A 128 0.88 1.42 6.10
N ASN A 129 0.62 0.25 6.68
CA ASN A 129 -0.48 -0.68 6.36
C ASN A 129 -0.49 -1.31 4.95
N VAL A 130 0.55 -1.13 4.13
CA VAL A 130 0.69 -1.85 2.83
C VAL A 130 1.05 -3.33 2.99
N GLY A 131 1.37 -3.78 4.22
CA GLY A 131 1.62 -5.18 4.54
C GLY A 131 3.10 -5.60 4.58
N LYS A 132 4.05 -4.67 4.86
CA LYS A 132 5.49 -4.95 4.99
C LYS A 132 5.82 -6.09 5.93
N SER A 133 5.42 -5.98 7.19
CA SER A 133 5.69 -7.00 8.22
C SER A 133 5.00 -8.33 7.91
N THR A 134 3.80 -8.30 7.31
CA THR A 134 3.10 -9.51 6.82
C THR A 134 3.91 -10.20 5.72
N PHE A 135 4.44 -9.43 4.77
CA PHE A 135 5.31 -9.94 3.69
C PHE A 135 6.58 -10.58 4.28
N ILE A 136 7.26 -9.92 5.20
CA ILE A 136 8.47 -10.43 5.85
C ILE A 136 8.17 -11.74 6.59
N ASN A 137 7.09 -11.79 7.37
CA ASN A 137 6.68 -13.00 8.09
C ASN A 137 6.35 -14.14 7.14
N ARG A 138 5.70 -13.84 6.00
CA ARG A 138 5.40 -14.83 4.95
C ARG A 138 6.67 -15.44 4.38
N LEU A 139 7.68 -14.64 4.08
CA LEU A 139 8.95 -15.12 3.54
C LEU A 139 9.75 -15.91 4.59
N ALA A 140 9.79 -15.42 5.83
CA ALA A 140 10.50 -16.07 6.92
C ALA A 140 9.87 -17.40 7.38
N GLY A 141 8.60 -17.64 7.05
CA GLY A 141 7.86 -18.83 7.50
C GLY A 141 7.52 -18.82 9.00
N SER A 142 7.57 -17.66 9.65
CA SER A 142 7.32 -17.50 11.10
C SER A 142 6.93 -16.05 11.42
N ASN A 143 6.25 -15.85 12.56
CA ASN A 143 5.85 -14.53 13.04
C ASN A 143 7.01 -13.81 13.74
N ARG A 144 8.02 -13.38 12.99
CA ARG A 144 9.22 -12.69 13.51
C ARG A 144 9.10 -11.17 13.48
N ALA A 145 8.31 -10.61 12.58
CA ALA A 145 8.02 -9.17 12.52
C ALA A 145 6.67 -8.87 13.17
N GLN A 146 6.57 -7.74 13.87
CA GLN A 146 5.30 -7.31 14.49
C GLN A 146 4.30 -6.89 13.40
N VAL A 147 3.09 -7.45 13.44
CA VAL A 147 2.00 -7.16 12.52
C VAL A 147 0.84 -6.52 13.27
N GLY A 148 0.18 -5.54 12.68
CA GLY A 148 -1.04 -4.93 13.18
C GLY A 148 -1.70 -4.04 12.13
N ASP A 149 -3.01 -3.91 12.21
CA ASP A 149 -3.82 -3.13 11.25
C ASP A 149 -3.81 -1.62 11.54
N ARG A 150 -3.05 -1.19 12.55
CA ARG A 150 -2.90 0.23 12.89
C ARG A 150 -1.59 0.81 12.37
N PRO A 151 -1.59 2.03 11.81
CA PRO A 151 -0.36 2.72 11.41
C PRO A 151 0.60 2.88 12.60
N GLY A 152 1.90 2.60 12.36
CA GLY A 152 2.97 2.80 13.36
C GLY A 152 3.23 1.61 14.30
N VAL A 153 2.78 0.40 13.98
CA VAL A 153 3.06 -0.83 14.77
C VAL A 153 4.56 -1.13 14.82
N THR A 154 5.26 -1.02 13.69
CA THR A 154 6.72 -1.21 13.64
C THR A 154 7.41 0.06 14.12
N LYS A 155 8.00 0.01 15.31
CA LYS A 155 8.65 1.18 15.96
C LYS A 155 10.14 1.34 15.67
N GLY A 156 10.80 0.31 15.12
CA GLY A 156 12.24 0.32 14.87
C GLY A 156 12.63 -0.65 13.75
N LYS A 157 13.92 -0.70 13.44
CA LYS A 157 14.47 -1.66 12.47
C LYS A 157 14.54 -3.06 13.09
N GLN A 158 14.18 -4.07 12.30
CA GLN A 158 14.33 -5.46 12.69
C GLN A 158 14.90 -6.27 11.51
N TRP A 159 15.98 -7.01 11.78
CA TRP A 159 16.51 -7.96 10.80
C TRP A 159 15.81 -9.31 10.93
N VAL A 160 15.33 -9.83 9.82
CA VAL A 160 14.65 -11.12 9.74
C VAL A 160 15.38 -12.00 8.74
N LYS A 161 15.94 -13.11 9.21
CA LYS A 161 16.60 -14.11 8.37
C LYS A 161 15.55 -14.97 7.68
N VAL A 162 15.57 -14.96 6.35
CA VAL A 162 14.67 -15.76 5.49
C VAL A 162 15.37 -17.07 5.09
N SER A 163 16.66 -17.01 4.77
CA SER A 163 17.51 -18.15 4.46
C SER A 163 18.95 -17.88 4.96
N PRO A 164 19.87 -18.85 4.86
CA PRO A 164 21.28 -18.63 5.19
C PRO A 164 21.93 -17.47 4.45
N TYR A 165 21.40 -17.13 3.26
CA TYR A 165 21.96 -16.14 2.35
C TYR A 165 21.04 -14.94 2.09
N LEU A 166 19.90 -14.83 2.79
CA LEU A 166 18.92 -13.75 2.62
C LEU A 166 18.41 -13.24 3.96
N GLU A 167 18.65 -11.97 4.22
CA GLU A 167 18.10 -11.22 5.35
C GLU A 167 17.23 -10.07 4.84
N LEU A 168 16.08 -9.88 5.47
CA LEU A 168 15.19 -8.74 5.24
C LEU A 168 15.25 -7.78 6.43
N MET A 169 15.22 -6.48 6.14
CA MET A 169 15.08 -5.46 7.17
C MET A 169 13.67 -4.89 7.14
N ASP A 170 12.91 -5.10 8.22
CA ASP A 170 11.64 -4.42 8.44
C ASP A 170 11.87 -2.99 8.89
N THR A 171 11.06 -2.08 8.35
CA THR A 171 11.15 -0.65 8.65
C THR A 171 9.79 -0.09 9.02
N PRO A 172 9.75 0.96 9.87
CA PRO A 172 8.54 1.74 10.05
C PRO A 172 8.00 2.24 8.71
N GLY A 173 6.69 2.27 8.56
CA GLY A 173 6.05 2.86 7.38
C GLY A 173 6.36 4.36 7.30
N LEU A 174 6.80 4.80 6.14
CA LEU A 174 7.13 6.20 5.88
C LEU A 174 6.11 6.80 4.91
N LEU A 175 5.33 7.76 5.40
CA LEU A 175 4.62 8.71 4.57
C LEU A 175 5.49 9.95 4.36
N TRP A 176 5.34 10.64 3.25
CA TRP A 176 6.02 11.92 3.02
C TRP A 176 5.30 13.06 3.76
N PRO A 177 6.04 14.14 4.12
CA PRO A 177 5.53 15.16 5.04
C PRO A 177 4.32 15.94 4.53
N LYS A 178 4.15 16.05 3.21
CA LYS A 178 3.13 16.90 2.59
C LYS A 178 2.36 16.13 1.53
N LEU A 179 1.18 15.68 1.89
CA LEU A 179 0.20 15.11 0.95
C LEU A 179 -0.50 16.28 0.24
N SER A 180 0.09 16.75 -0.86
CA SER A 180 -0.42 17.91 -1.60
C SER A 180 -1.60 17.60 -2.49
N ASP A 181 -1.71 16.36 -2.96
CA ASP A 181 -2.83 15.89 -3.77
C ASP A 181 -3.97 15.40 -2.87
N PRO A 182 -5.15 16.08 -2.89
CA PRO A 182 -6.29 15.68 -2.08
C PRO A 182 -6.89 14.32 -2.47
N LEU A 183 -6.76 13.91 -3.75
CA LEU A 183 -7.26 12.61 -4.22
C LEU A 183 -6.41 11.49 -3.65
N LEU A 184 -5.08 11.57 -3.80
CA LEU A 184 -4.17 10.57 -3.27
C LEU A 184 -4.26 10.49 -1.73
N ALA A 185 -4.46 11.63 -1.05
CA ALA A 185 -4.69 11.66 0.39
C ALA A 185 -5.96 10.89 0.81
N ARG A 186 -7.06 11.02 0.04
CA ARG A 186 -8.28 10.23 0.27
C ARG A 186 -8.06 8.75 0.02
N HIS A 187 -7.39 8.37 -1.08
CA HIS A 187 -7.07 6.96 -1.37
C HIS A 187 -6.27 6.32 -0.24
N LEU A 188 -5.27 7.04 0.30
CA LEU A 188 -4.50 6.58 1.48
C LEU A 188 -5.38 6.39 2.72
N ALA A 189 -6.36 7.25 2.92
CA ALA A 189 -7.31 7.13 4.03
C ALA A 189 -8.27 5.95 3.82
N TYR A 190 -8.81 5.78 2.62
CA TYR A 190 -9.70 4.65 2.29
C TYR A 190 -9.06 3.30 2.58
N ILE A 191 -7.80 3.12 2.21
CA ILE A 191 -7.06 1.86 2.46
C ILE A 191 -6.51 1.72 3.88
N GLY A 192 -6.71 2.73 4.75
CA GLY A 192 -6.29 2.73 6.15
C GLY A 192 -4.79 2.98 6.37
N SER A 193 -4.09 3.62 5.43
CA SER A 193 -2.69 4.05 5.60
C SER A 193 -2.56 5.32 6.45
N ILE A 194 -3.63 6.07 6.59
CA ILE A 194 -3.81 7.20 7.48
C ILE A 194 -4.82 6.80 8.57
N LYS A 195 -4.65 7.32 9.78
CA LYS A 195 -5.56 7.03 10.91
C LYS A 195 -6.91 7.72 10.72
N ASP A 196 -7.98 7.00 10.97
CA ASP A 196 -9.35 7.53 10.87
C ASP A 196 -9.65 8.62 11.93
N ASP A 197 -8.97 8.56 13.10
CA ASP A 197 -9.18 9.49 14.23
C ASP A 197 -8.92 10.97 13.91
N ILE A 198 -8.23 11.25 12.81
CA ILE A 198 -7.89 12.62 12.36
C ILE A 198 -8.76 13.10 11.20
N MET A 199 -9.77 12.35 10.82
CA MET A 199 -10.59 12.58 9.62
C MET A 199 -12.08 12.59 9.98
N ASP A 200 -12.86 13.33 9.20
CA ASP A 200 -14.31 13.18 9.17
C ASP A 200 -14.65 11.86 8.45
N VAL A 201 -14.97 10.83 9.24
CA VAL A 201 -15.21 9.47 8.72
C VAL A 201 -16.48 9.40 7.87
N GLU A 202 -17.50 10.24 8.16
CA GLU A 202 -18.74 10.29 7.41
C GLU A 202 -18.50 10.88 6.02
N GLN A 203 -17.80 12.02 5.96
CA GLN A 203 -17.40 12.63 4.71
C GLN A 203 -16.53 11.69 3.88
N LEU A 204 -15.55 11.03 4.53
CA LEU A 204 -14.63 10.09 3.88
C LEU A 204 -15.39 8.91 3.27
N ALA A 205 -16.29 8.29 4.01
CA ALA A 205 -17.08 7.15 3.55
C ALA A 205 -18.05 7.53 2.43
N GLY A 206 -18.70 8.70 2.53
CA GLY A 206 -19.55 9.22 1.46
C GLY A 206 -18.79 9.43 0.16
N GLN A 207 -17.60 10.03 0.22
CA GLN A 207 -16.73 10.22 -0.95
C GLN A 207 -16.26 8.89 -1.53
N LEU A 208 -15.90 7.90 -0.68
CA LEU A 208 -15.57 6.55 -1.14
C LEU A 208 -16.74 5.91 -1.89
N LEU A 209 -17.96 5.99 -1.36
CA LEU A 209 -19.16 5.45 -2.03
C LEU A 209 -19.38 6.11 -3.39
N ALA A 210 -19.17 7.42 -3.52
CA ALA A 210 -19.30 8.15 -4.79
C ALA A 210 -18.23 7.71 -5.80
N GLU A 211 -16.97 7.54 -5.38
CA GLU A 211 -15.91 7.03 -6.24
C GLU A 211 -16.17 5.58 -6.68
N LEU A 212 -16.61 4.72 -5.77
CA LEU A 212 -16.97 3.32 -6.08
C LEU A 212 -18.19 3.22 -7.00
N MET A 213 -19.15 4.16 -6.90
CA MET A 213 -20.28 4.23 -7.82
C MET A 213 -19.84 4.50 -9.26
N GLY A 214 -18.75 5.24 -9.46
CA GLY A 214 -18.13 5.44 -10.78
C GLY A 214 -17.28 4.26 -11.25
N LEU A 215 -16.58 3.58 -10.34
CA LEU A 215 -15.63 2.51 -10.68
C LEU A 215 -16.28 1.13 -10.79
N CYS A 216 -17.23 0.81 -9.93
CA CYS A 216 -17.84 -0.52 -9.82
C CYS A 216 -19.30 -0.48 -9.35
N PRO A 217 -20.21 0.20 -10.10
CA PRO A 217 -21.59 0.43 -9.67
C PRO A 217 -22.32 -0.86 -9.35
N GLU A 218 -22.17 -1.88 -10.18
CA GLU A 218 -22.84 -3.18 -9.99
C GLU A 218 -22.43 -3.87 -8.68
N ALA A 219 -21.13 -3.90 -8.38
CA ALA A 219 -20.62 -4.49 -7.14
C ALA A 219 -21.08 -3.70 -5.92
N LEU A 220 -21.09 -2.37 -6.01
CA LEU A 220 -21.54 -1.49 -4.94
C LEU A 220 -23.04 -1.67 -4.67
N GLN A 221 -23.88 -1.68 -5.72
CA GLN A 221 -25.34 -1.89 -5.62
C GLN A 221 -25.71 -3.29 -5.15
N ALA A 222 -24.94 -4.31 -5.55
CA ALA A 222 -25.10 -5.66 -5.03
C ALA A 222 -24.87 -5.71 -3.50
N ARG A 223 -23.92 -4.92 -3.00
CA ARG A 223 -23.61 -4.83 -1.56
C ARG A 223 -24.59 -3.95 -0.80
N TYR A 224 -25.01 -2.80 -1.38
CA TYR A 224 -25.86 -1.79 -0.80
C TYR A 224 -27.03 -1.47 -1.75
N LYS A 225 -28.15 -2.18 -1.60
CA LYS A 225 -29.26 -2.26 -2.56
C LYS A 225 -30.01 -0.93 -2.84
N LYS A 226 -29.80 0.12 -2.05
CA LYS A 226 -30.54 1.39 -2.16
C LYS A 226 -29.68 2.55 -2.69
N LEU A 227 -28.53 2.23 -3.30
CA LEU A 227 -27.65 3.24 -3.86
C LEU A 227 -27.90 3.37 -5.37
N GLU A 228 -28.01 4.61 -5.85
CA GLU A 228 -28.25 4.94 -7.25
C GLU A 228 -27.16 5.87 -7.79
N PRO A 229 -26.80 5.76 -9.08
CA PRO A 229 -25.91 6.71 -9.72
C PRO A 229 -26.45 8.14 -9.63
N GLY A 230 -25.57 9.12 -9.43
CA GLY A 230 -25.93 10.53 -9.32
C GLY A 230 -26.38 11.00 -7.94
N MET A 231 -26.44 10.12 -6.95
CA MET A 231 -26.64 10.53 -5.57
C MET A 231 -25.40 11.24 -5.01
N GLU A 232 -25.63 12.32 -4.24
CA GLU A 232 -24.57 13.02 -3.51
C GLU A 232 -23.91 12.11 -2.44
N PRO A 233 -22.64 12.33 -2.09
CA PRO A 233 -21.89 11.48 -1.13
C PRO A 233 -22.62 11.24 0.20
N GLY A 234 -23.23 12.28 0.77
CA GLY A 234 -24.01 12.17 2.00
C GLY A 234 -25.28 11.32 1.82
N ALA A 235 -25.98 11.48 0.70
CA ALA A 235 -27.17 10.70 0.38
C ALA A 235 -26.85 9.20 0.14
N LEU A 236 -25.68 8.90 -0.43
CA LEU A 236 -25.18 7.52 -0.56
C LEU A 236 -24.98 6.88 0.83
N LEU A 237 -24.36 7.61 1.77
CA LEU A 237 -24.15 7.11 3.13
C LEU A 237 -25.47 6.88 3.86
N GLU A 238 -26.43 7.82 3.74
CA GLU A 238 -27.77 7.65 4.27
C GLU A 238 -28.50 6.44 3.63
N GLY A 239 -28.29 6.21 2.33
CA GLY A 239 -28.80 5.05 1.60
C GLY A 239 -28.30 3.72 2.22
N VAL A 240 -27.01 3.67 2.63
CA VAL A 240 -26.46 2.55 3.39
C VAL A 240 -27.17 2.37 4.72
N CYS A 241 -27.40 3.46 5.48
CA CYS A 241 -28.13 3.42 6.76
C CYS A 241 -29.53 2.81 6.57
N ARG A 242 -30.29 3.36 5.62
CA ARG A 242 -31.66 2.88 5.33
C ARG A 242 -31.67 1.42 4.85
N GLY A 243 -30.68 1.03 4.04
CA GLY A 243 -30.55 -0.34 3.53
C GLY A 243 -30.21 -1.37 4.60
N ARG A 244 -29.43 -0.97 5.60
CA ARG A 244 -28.94 -1.85 6.68
C ARG A 244 -29.73 -1.70 7.98
N GLY A 245 -30.64 -0.71 8.07
CA GLY A 245 -31.40 -0.43 9.29
C GLY A 245 -30.53 0.15 10.42
N PHE A 246 -29.52 0.96 10.08
CA PHE A 246 -28.67 1.63 11.08
C PHE A 246 -29.39 2.88 11.59
N LEU A 247 -30.04 2.74 12.75
CA LEU A 247 -30.83 3.78 13.37
C LEU A 247 -30.42 3.96 14.82
N LEU A 248 -30.39 5.22 15.24
CA LEU A 248 -30.31 5.66 16.63
C LEU A 248 -31.71 5.72 17.26
N PRO A 249 -31.83 5.86 18.60
CA PRO A 249 -33.11 6.13 19.26
C PRO A 249 -33.82 7.33 18.61
N GLY A 250 -35.13 7.20 18.40
CA GLY A 250 -35.93 8.24 17.71
C GLY A 250 -35.95 8.12 16.19
N GLY A 251 -35.34 7.07 15.61
CA GLY A 251 -35.37 6.81 14.14
C GLY A 251 -34.38 7.64 13.32
N VAL A 252 -33.44 8.32 13.97
CA VAL A 252 -32.37 9.08 13.31
C VAL A 252 -31.36 8.10 12.67
N LEU A 253 -30.88 8.43 11.48
CA LEU A 253 -29.86 7.60 10.78
C LEU A 253 -28.53 7.62 11.55
N ASP A 254 -27.95 6.45 11.79
CA ASP A 254 -26.62 6.28 12.41
C ASP A 254 -25.54 6.28 11.31
N THR A 255 -25.26 7.47 10.79
CA THR A 255 -24.31 7.69 9.69
C THR A 255 -22.86 7.41 10.08
N GLU A 256 -22.48 7.67 11.34
CA GLU A 256 -21.15 7.35 11.85
C GLU A 256 -20.89 5.84 11.83
N ARG A 257 -21.85 5.04 12.29
CA ARG A 257 -21.76 3.57 12.22
C ARG A 257 -21.69 3.08 10.79
N ALA A 258 -22.50 3.64 9.89
CA ALA A 258 -22.49 3.29 8.48
C ALA A 258 -21.12 3.60 7.85
N ALA A 259 -20.55 4.76 8.13
CA ALA A 259 -19.26 5.19 7.62
C ALA A 259 -18.13 4.23 8.02
N ARG A 260 -18.04 3.88 9.30
CA ARG A 260 -17.05 2.89 9.77
C ARG A 260 -17.20 1.54 9.09
N ILE A 261 -18.44 1.06 8.93
CA ILE A 261 -18.72 -0.22 8.27
C ILE A 261 -18.36 -0.18 6.78
N VAL A 262 -18.67 0.91 6.06
CA VAL A 262 -18.32 1.07 4.64
C VAL A 262 -16.80 1.02 4.46
N LEU A 263 -16.03 1.76 5.27
CA LEU A 263 -14.58 1.74 5.22
C LEU A 263 -14.01 0.36 5.54
N ASP A 264 -14.51 -0.32 6.56
CA ASP A 264 -14.07 -1.66 6.94
C ASP A 264 -14.42 -2.69 5.86
N GLU A 265 -15.59 -2.61 5.24
CA GLU A 265 -16.02 -3.51 4.16
C GLU A 265 -15.19 -3.29 2.89
N PHE A 266 -14.84 -2.06 2.57
CA PHE A 266 -13.90 -1.76 1.47
C PHE A 266 -12.50 -2.31 1.78
N ARG A 267 -11.97 -2.03 2.97
CA ARG A 267 -10.66 -2.51 3.41
C ARG A 267 -10.58 -4.04 3.44
N GLY A 268 -11.66 -4.70 3.80
CA GLY A 268 -11.80 -6.16 3.81
C GLY A 268 -12.20 -6.80 2.47
N GLY A 269 -12.35 -6.02 1.38
CA GLY A 269 -12.69 -6.52 0.05
C GLY A 269 -14.13 -7.04 -0.10
N LYS A 270 -15.05 -6.67 0.81
CA LYS A 270 -16.44 -7.14 0.78
C LYS A 270 -17.32 -6.43 -0.26
N ILE A 271 -16.86 -5.32 -0.80
CA ILE A 271 -17.56 -4.56 -1.86
C ILE A 271 -17.19 -5.10 -3.24
N GLY A 272 -15.96 -5.61 -3.38
CA GLY A 272 -15.44 -6.14 -4.64
C GLY A 272 -13.93 -5.92 -4.77
N ARG A 273 -13.39 -6.35 -5.89
CA ARG A 273 -11.97 -6.12 -6.24
C ARG A 273 -11.85 -4.80 -7.00
N VAL A 274 -11.33 -3.79 -6.34
CA VAL A 274 -11.29 -2.42 -6.87
C VAL A 274 -9.90 -1.84 -6.79
N THR A 275 -9.48 -1.14 -7.85
CA THR A 275 -8.29 -0.28 -7.85
C THR A 275 -8.75 1.16 -8.05
N LEU A 276 -8.39 2.04 -7.12
CA LEU A 276 -8.79 3.44 -7.10
C LEU A 276 -7.99 4.29 -8.08
N ASP A 277 -6.70 3.97 -8.23
CA ASP A 277 -5.79 4.73 -9.08
C ASP A 277 -5.87 4.26 -10.54
N ASP A 278 -5.70 5.21 -11.46
CA ASP A 278 -5.63 4.92 -12.89
C ASP A 278 -4.16 4.82 -13.35
N PRO A 279 -3.74 3.69 -13.95
CA PRO A 279 -2.36 3.51 -14.38
C PRO A 279 -1.88 4.52 -15.44
N ARG A 280 -2.78 5.25 -16.10
CA ARG A 280 -2.42 6.28 -17.06
C ARG A 280 -1.76 7.50 -16.42
N TYR A 281 -2.12 7.83 -15.19
CA TYR A 281 -1.53 8.98 -14.47
C TYR A 281 -0.09 8.73 -14.02
N GLU A 282 0.29 7.51 -13.67
CA GLU A 282 1.68 7.18 -13.29
C GLU A 282 2.68 7.39 -14.46
N ARG A 283 2.21 7.28 -15.71
CA ARG A 283 3.07 7.53 -16.89
C ARG A 283 3.35 9.01 -17.11
N GLN A 284 2.41 9.89 -16.78
CA GLN A 284 2.57 11.34 -16.98
C GLN A 284 3.65 11.94 -16.06
N ASP A 285 3.75 11.45 -14.83
CA ASP A 285 4.79 11.90 -13.90
C ASP A 285 6.20 11.41 -14.31
N ALA A 286 6.32 10.27 -14.97
CA ALA A 286 7.58 9.75 -15.50
C ALA A 286 8.09 10.57 -16.70
N ASP A 287 7.19 11.00 -17.59
CA ASP A 287 7.53 11.80 -18.77
C ASP A 287 7.78 13.28 -18.41
N GLY A 288 7.12 13.82 -17.37
CA GLY A 288 7.29 15.21 -16.91
C GLY A 288 8.60 15.50 -16.17
N GLN A 289 9.31 14.46 -15.70
CA GLN A 289 10.64 14.60 -15.06
C GLN A 289 11.80 14.57 -16.06
N ALA A 290 11.54 14.26 -17.33
CA ALA A 290 12.58 14.24 -18.38
C ALA A 290 12.85 15.61 -19.01
N ASP A 291 11.99 16.62 -18.78
CA ASP A 291 12.07 17.97 -19.41
C ASP A 291 12.36 19.10 -18.43
N SER A 292 12.89 18.83 -17.22
CA SER A 292 13.24 19.88 -16.24
C SER A 292 14.70 19.84 -15.79
#